data_257ca3dabe678fab1501b75dc46d5336
#
_entry.id   257ca3dabe678fab1501b75dc46d5336
#
_cell.length_a   1.000
_cell.length_b   1.000
_cell.length_c   1.000
_cell.angle_alpha   90.00
_cell.angle_beta   90.00
_cell.angle_gamma   90.00
#
_symmetry.space_group_name_H-M   'P 1'
#
loop_
_entity.id
_entity.type
_entity.pdbx_description
1 polymer ?
#
loop_
_entity_poly.entity_id
_entity_poly.type
_entity_poly.pdbx_seq_one_letter_code
_entity_poly.pdbx_strand_id
1 'polypeptide(L)'
;MRLYKPADNVIFANQKIEDEFNSLDEDNWLKKALKRAIADFKENAFCGERIKKELIPKEYLIKYRINNLLWYPLPNAWRLVYTLETDEIRI
;
A
#
# COMPACT_ATOMS: atom_id res chain seq x y z
N MET A 1 -11.46 14.84 -13.23
CA MET A 1 -10.20 14.36 -13.85
C MET A 1 -9.55 13.32 -12.96
N ARG A 2 -9.21 12.18 -13.53
CA ARG A 2 -8.56 11.12 -12.77
C ARG A 2 -7.04 11.35 -12.73
N LEU A 3 -6.47 11.37 -11.51
CA LEU A 3 -5.04 11.52 -11.35
C LEU A 3 -4.33 10.22 -11.72
N TYR A 4 -3.18 10.36 -12.37
CA TYR A 4 -2.33 9.24 -12.74
C TYR A 4 -0.88 9.58 -12.41
N LYS A 5 -0.22 8.68 -11.66
CA LYS A 5 1.20 8.84 -11.32
C LYS A 5 1.82 7.46 -11.16
N PRO A 6 2.72 7.05 -12.08
CA PRO A 6 3.49 5.83 -11.86
C PRO A 6 4.35 5.93 -10.60
N ALA A 7 4.50 4.84 -9.90
CA ALA A 7 5.38 4.74 -8.75
C ALA A 7 6.65 3.98 -9.14
N ASP A 8 7.81 4.59 -8.93
CA ASP A 8 9.08 3.95 -9.25
C ASP A 8 9.45 2.90 -8.21
N ASN A 9 9.13 3.16 -6.95
CA ASN A 9 9.50 2.30 -5.85
C ASN A 9 8.32 1.99 -4.95
N VAL A 10 8.23 0.74 -4.53
CA VAL A 10 7.28 0.29 -3.52
C VAL A 10 8.07 -0.36 -2.40
N ILE A 11 7.96 0.18 -1.20
CA ILE A 11 8.68 -0.32 -0.02
C ILE A 11 7.69 -0.68 1.10
N PHE A 12 8.15 -1.48 2.05
CA PHE A 12 7.36 -1.81 3.23
C PHE A 12 7.66 -0.83 4.36
N ALA A 13 6.62 -0.48 5.14
CA ALA A 13 6.75 0.50 6.21
C ALA A 13 7.70 0.05 7.34
N ASN A 14 7.79 -1.27 7.56
CA ASN A 14 8.71 -1.82 8.54
C ASN A 14 9.15 -3.24 8.14
N GLN A 15 10.20 -3.70 8.80
CA GLN A 15 10.81 -5.01 8.50
C GLN A 15 9.86 -6.17 8.80
N LYS A 16 9.02 -6.04 9.81
CA LYS A 16 8.06 -7.10 10.16
C LYS A 16 7.08 -7.37 9.02
N ILE A 17 6.55 -6.34 8.40
CA ILE A 17 5.62 -6.47 7.26
C ILE A 17 6.35 -7.13 6.08
N GLU A 18 7.57 -6.68 5.79
CA GLU A 18 8.38 -7.25 4.71
C GLU A 18 8.66 -8.73 4.94
N ASP A 19 9.03 -9.09 6.17
CA ASP A 19 9.30 -10.48 6.55
C ASP A 19 8.04 -11.35 6.41
N GLU A 20 6.89 -10.85 6.83
CA GLU A 20 5.62 -11.55 6.67
C GLU A 20 5.30 -11.81 5.19
N PHE A 21 5.51 -10.80 4.33
CA PHE A 21 5.32 -10.94 2.89
C PHE A 21 6.28 -12.00 2.32
N ASN A 22 7.56 -11.93 2.66
CA ASN A 22 8.57 -12.84 2.14
C ASN A 22 8.38 -14.28 2.63
N SER A 23 7.75 -14.47 3.79
CA SER A 23 7.49 -15.80 4.35
C SER A 23 6.33 -16.52 3.70
N LEU A 24 5.48 -15.82 2.93
CA LEU A 24 4.37 -16.44 2.22
C LEU A 24 4.87 -17.29 1.05
N ASP A 25 4.27 -18.45 0.85
CA ASP A 25 4.58 -19.30 -0.31
C ASP A 25 4.20 -18.61 -1.61
N GLU A 26 4.94 -18.90 -2.68
CA GLU A 26 4.66 -18.32 -4.00
C GLU A 26 3.26 -18.68 -4.51
N ASP A 27 2.70 -19.81 -4.08
CA ASP A 27 1.36 -20.25 -4.44
C ASP A 27 0.27 -19.65 -3.55
N ASN A 28 0.64 -18.94 -2.49
CA ASN A 28 -0.32 -18.35 -1.57
C ASN A 28 -1.12 -17.26 -2.28
N TRP A 29 -2.47 -17.34 -2.17
CA TRP A 29 -3.35 -16.38 -2.84
C TRP A 29 -3.09 -14.93 -2.40
N LEU A 30 -2.76 -14.73 -1.12
CA LEU A 30 -2.48 -13.39 -0.58
C LEU A 30 -1.20 -12.82 -1.20
N LYS A 31 -0.16 -13.64 -1.33
CA LYS A 31 1.10 -13.19 -1.95
C LYS A 31 0.89 -12.81 -3.41
N LYS A 32 0.12 -13.61 -4.15
CA LYS A 32 -0.22 -13.31 -5.55
C LYS A 32 -1.00 -12.00 -5.65
N ALA A 33 -1.98 -11.80 -4.77
CA ALA A 33 -2.77 -10.58 -4.74
C ALA A 33 -1.92 -9.36 -4.40
N LEU A 34 -0.98 -9.48 -3.45
CA LEU A 34 -0.07 -8.39 -3.09
C LEU A 34 0.89 -8.05 -4.24
N LYS A 35 1.43 -9.04 -4.92
CA LYS A 35 2.28 -8.81 -6.10
C LYS A 35 1.53 -8.07 -7.20
N ARG A 36 0.27 -8.42 -7.41
CA ARG A 36 -0.58 -7.75 -8.39
C ARG A 36 -0.86 -6.31 -7.97
N ALA A 37 -1.15 -6.08 -6.68
CA ALA A 37 -1.35 -4.74 -6.15
C ALA A 37 -0.10 -3.87 -6.34
N ILE A 38 1.07 -4.42 -6.06
CA ILE A 38 2.34 -3.72 -6.26
C ILE A 38 2.54 -3.34 -7.74
N ALA A 39 2.21 -4.24 -8.65
CA ALA A 39 2.28 -3.96 -10.09
C ALA A 39 1.33 -2.82 -10.46
N ASP A 40 0.11 -2.83 -9.92
CA ASP A 40 -0.87 -1.77 -10.16
C ASP A 40 -0.37 -0.41 -9.61
N PHE A 41 0.26 -0.40 -8.44
CA PHE A 41 0.83 0.81 -7.85
C PHE A 41 1.97 1.38 -8.70
N LYS A 42 2.81 0.52 -9.27
CA LYS A 42 3.89 0.96 -10.16
C LYS A 42 3.34 1.59 -11.43
N GLU A 43 2.21 1.10 -11.91
CA GLU A 43 1.54 1.67 -13.05
C GLU A 43 0.82 2.97 -12.70
N ASN A 44 0.11 3.00 -11.56
CA ASN A 44 -0.60 4.18 -11.08
C ASN A 44 -0.69 4.18 -9.55
N ALA A 45 0.04 5.08 -8.90
CA ALA A 45 0.06 5.21 -7.45
C ALA A 45 -1.30 5.63 -6.86
N PHE A 46 -2.19 6.19 -7.67
CA PHE A 46 -3.53 6.63 -7.24
C PHE A 46 -4.63 5.61 -7.53
N CYS A 47 -4.27 4.34 -7.80
CA CYS A 47 -5.28 3.33 -8.14
C CYS A 47 -6.16 2.90 -6.94
N GLY A 48 -5.70 3.13 -5.71
CA GLY A 48 -6.50 2.87 -4.51
C GLY A 48 -7.42 4.02 -4.14
N GLU A 49 -8.21 3.83 -3.10
CA GLU A 49 -9.08 4.86 -2.57
C GLU A 49 -8.43 5.63 -1.43
N ARG A 50 -8.58 6.95 -1.45
CA ARG A 50 -8.02 7.80 -0.40
C ARG A 50 -8.88 7.74 0.85
N ILE A 51 -8.24 7.53 2.00
CA ILE A 51 -8.89 7.60 3.30
C ILE A 51 -8.91 9.06 3.74
N LYS A 52 -10.08 9.54 4.20
CA LYS A 52 -10.18 10.90 4.72
C LYS A 52 -9.22 11.10 5.88
N LYS A 53 -8.56 12.26 5.92
CA LYS A 53 -7.51 12.55 6.90
C LYS A 53 -7.99 12.36 8.34
N GLU A 54 -9.22 12.77 8.66
CA GLU A 54 -9.80 12.61 9.99
C GLU A 54 -10.06 11.16 10.38
N LEU A 55 -10.07 10.24 9.41
CA LEU A 55 -10.26 8.82 9.65
C LEU A 55 -8.94 8.04 9.77
N ILE A 56 -7.81 8.71 9.54
CA ILE A 56 -6.49 8.08 9.69
C ILE A 56 -6.17 7.97 11.18
N PRO A 57 -5.87 6.76 11.70
CA PRO A 57 -5.50 6.62 13.11
C PRO A 57 -4.30 7.51 13.46
N LYS A 58 -4.39 8.24 14.57
CA LYS A 58 -3.33 9.15 15.00
C LYS A 58 -1.99 8.46 15.17
N GLU A 59 -2.01 7.21 15.63
CA GLU A 59 -0.79 6.41 15.78
C GLU A 59 -0.04 6.22 14.46
N TYR A 60 -0.75 6.14 13.32
CA TYR A 60 -0.11 6.05 12.01
C TYR A 60 0.54 7.38 11.62
N LEU A 61 -0.14 8.50 11.91
CA LEU A 61 0.41 9.82 11.62
C LEU A 61 1.70 10.05 12.40
N ILE A 62 1.76 9.62 13.65
CA ILE A 62 2.93 9.80 14.53
C ILE A 62 4.03 8.81 14.21
N LYS A 63 3.70 7.51 14.17
CA LYS A 63 4.68 6.43 14.01
C LYS A 63 5.38 6.48 12.65
N TYR A 64 4.61 6.74 11.59
CA TYR A 64 5.13 6.70 10.22
C TYR A 64 5.32 8.09 9.62
N ARG A 65 4.94 9.15 10.34
CA ARG A 65 5.04 10.54 9.89
C ARG A 65 4.39 10.76 8.52
N ILE A 66 3.23 10.16 8.33
CA ILE A 66 2.48 10.24 7.08
C ILE A 66 1.43 11.34 7.14
N ASN A 67 1.06 11.88 5.99
CA ASN A 67 0.00 12.87 5.86
C ASN A 67 -1.13 12.39 4.94
N ASN A 68 -1.04 11.18 4.46
CA ASN A 68 -2.05 10.59 3.59
C ASN A 68 -2.08 9.07 3.80
N LEU A 69 -3.22 8.48 3.48
CA LEU A 69 -3.40 7.03 3.56
C LEU A 69 -4.42 6.63 2.51
N LEU A 70 -4.12 5.57 1.77
CA LEU A 70 -5.01 4.99 0.76
C LEU A 70 -5.19 3.51 1.06
N TRP A 71 -6.26 2.94 0.50
CA TRP A 71 -6.47 1.51 0.57
C TRP A 71 -6.77 0.93 -0.81
N TYR A 72 -6.40 -0.32 -0.99
CA TYR A 72 -6.57 -1.06 -2.22
C TYR A 72 -7.28 -2.37 -1.89
N PRO A 73 -8.39 -2.71 -2.56
CA PRO A 73 -9.12 -3.93 -2.24
C PRO A 73 -8.35 -5.17 -2.68
N LEU A 74 -8.32 -6.16 -1.79
CA LEU A 74 -7.77 -7.47 -2.06
C LEU A 74 -8.89 -8.52 -2.00
N PRO A 75 -8.69 -9.73 -2.55
CA PRO A 75 -9.68 -10.80 -2.45
C PRO A 75 -10.04 -11.12 -0.99
N ASN A 76 -11.21 -11.72 -0.78
CA ASN A 76 -11.69 -12.15 0.54
C ASN A 76 -11.83 -11.02 1.56
N ALA A 77 -12.23 -9.84 1.10
CA ALA A 77 -12.46 -8.64 1.93
C ALA A 77 -11.21 -8.10 2.62
N TRP A 78 -10.03 -8.52 2.22
CA TRP A 78 -8.78 -7.93 2.67
C TRP A 78 -8.57 -6.57 2.03
N ARG A 79 -7.86 -5.71 2.73
CA ARG A 79 -7.49 -4.38 2.23
C ARG A 79 -6.01 -4.13 2.46
N LEU A 80 -5.35 -3.65 1.43
CA LEU A 80 -3.96 -3.22 1.52
C LEU A 80 -3.94 -1.71 1.75
N VAL A 81 -3.34 -1.30 2.84
CA VAL A 81 -3.22 0.13 3.20
C VAL A 81 -1.83 0.61 2.85
N TYR A 82 -1.75 1.78 2.22
CA TYR A 82 -0.47 2.33 1.80
C TYR A 82 -0.48 3.85 1.86
N THR A 83 0.71 4.44 1.85
CA THR A 83 0.89 5.90 1.83
C THR A 83 1.73 6.29 0.63
N LEU A 84 1.46 7.47 0.08
CA LEU A 84 2.21 8.04 -1.03
C LEU A 84 3.28 8.98 -0.49
N GLU A 85 4.50 8.80 -0.96
CA GLU A 85 5.61 9.71 -0.73
C GLU A 85 6.07 10.27 -2.08
N THR A 86 7.02 11.19 -2.08
CA THR A 86 7.41 11.92 -3.30
C THR A 86 7.71 10.98 -4.48
N ASP A 87 8.50 9.94 -4.27
CA ASP A 87 8.94 9.04 -5.33
C ASP A 87 8.65 7.57 -5.03
N GLU A 88 7.89 7.28 -3.95
CA GLU A 88 7.68 5.90 -3.57
C GLU A 88 6.35 5.67 -2.86
N ILE A 89 5.93 4.42 -2.84
CA ILE A 89 4.79 3.95 -2.06
C ILE A 89 5.32 3.15 -0.88
N ARG A 90 4.78 3.40 0.30
CA ARG A 90 5.11 2.66 1.51
C ARG A 90 3.87 1.89 1.98
N ILE A 91 3.98 0.60 2.01
CA ILE A 91 2.93 -0.32 2.45
C ILE A 91 3.04 -0.55 3.95
#